data_2a931b99904213ddc6487a5a20a26563
#
_entry.id   2a931b99904213ddc6487a5a20a26563
#
_cell.length_a   1.000
_cell.length_b   1.000
_cell.length_c   1.000
_cell.angle_alpha   90.00
_cell.angle_beta   90.00
_cell.angle_gamma   90.00
#
_symmetry.space_group_name_H-M   'P 1'
#
loop_
_entity.id
_entity.type
_entity.pdbx_description
1 polymer ?
#
loop_
_entity_poly.entity_id
_entity_poly.type
_entity_poly.pdbx_seq_one_letter_code
_entity_poly.pdbx_strand_id
1 'polypeptide(L)'
;STKERGNLLSLNQTKPFLKGEVVPYEWGDEELRPGALEKEAMCRNLKDVYTIYLNENPRASRSDLEKIQGMKDLGKLTDLIAMHINMGFDKRQEILECLDLELRYEMVAGILTNEVNLSRIREGYRRKVKEEVDKNQKEYFLREQMKVIRNELGDGASAEEYQEKYKEQLEQLSCSEEVYQ
;
A
#
# COMPACT_ATOMS: atom_id res chain seq x y z
N SER A 1 5.26 -29.44 7.36
CA SER A 1 4.95 -29.16 5.95
C SER A 1 3.60 -29.79 5.62
N THR A 2 2.67 -28.99 5.10
CA THR A 2 1.38 -29.48 4.60
C THR A 2 1.61 -30.36 3.37
N LYS A 3 0.97 -31.51 3.37
CA LYS A 3 1.11 -32.47 2.26
C LYS A 3 -0.14 -32.51 1.36
N GLU A 4 -1.32 -32.44 1.99
CA GLU A 4 -2.60 -32.63 1.33
C GLU A 4 -3.66 -31.67 1.92
N ARG A 5 -4.72 -31.43 1.17
CA ARG A 5 -5.91 -30.72 1.65
C ARG A 5 -6.87 -31.73 2.28
N GLY A 6 -7.60 -31.31 3.27
CA GLY A 6 -8.60 -32.15 3.92
C GLY A 6 -9.75 -31.34 4.48
N ASN A 7 -10.89 -31.98 4.60
CA ASN A 7 -12.07 -31.41 5.24
C ASN A 7 -12.14 -31.81 6.70
N LEU A 8 -12.27 -30.81 7.60
CA LEU A 8 -12.51 -31.04 9.00
C LEU A 8 -13.98 -31.39 9.21
N LEU A 9 -14.26 -32.64 9.59
CA LEU A 9 -15.62 -33.11 9.83
C LEU A 9 -16.13 -32.73 11.22
N SER A 10 -15.27 -32.89 12.23
CA SER A 10 -15.65 -32.61 13.62
C SER A 10 -14.44 -32.16 14.43
N LEU A 11 -14.69 -31.32 15.42
CA LEU A 11 -13.69 -30.90 16.40
C LEU A 11 -13.99 -31.60 17.73
N ASN A 12 -13.23 -32.63 18.06
CA ASN A 12 -13.51 -33.47 19.20
C ASN A 12 -12.90 -32.93 20.49
N GLN A 13 -11.88 -32.07 20.39
CA GLN A 13 -11.18 -31.52 21.56
C GLN A 13 -10.59 -30.13 21.21
N THR A 14 -10.71 -29.19 22.16
CA THR A 14 -10.19 -27.81 22.02
C THR A 14 -9.03 -27.50 22.98
N LYS A 15 -8.94 -28.21 24.11
CA LYS A 15 -7.88 -28.03 25.12
C LYS A 15 -7.30 -29.40 25.54
N PRO A 16 -5.99 -29.53 25.78
CA PRO A 16 -4.93 -28.50 25.67
C PRO A 16 -4.48 -28.23 24.22
N PHE A 17 -4.90 -29.05 23.27
CA PHE A 17 -4.64 -28.89 21.82
C PHE A 17 -5.91 -29.26 21.02
N LEU A 18 -5.98 -28.75 19.81
CA LEU A 18 -7.08 -29.07 18.90
C LEU A 18 -6.92 -30.51 18.39
N LYS A 19 -7.99 -31.29 18.52
CA LYS A 19 -8.11 -32.63 17.95
C LYS A 19 -9.42 -32.73 17.19
N GLY A 20 -9.34 -33.10 15.94
CA GLY A 20 -10.48 -33.22 15.05
C GLY A 20 -10.36 -34.43 14.15
N GLU A 21 -11.46 -34.78 13.54
CA GLU A 21 -11.55 -35.78 12.50
C GLU A 21 -11.46 -35.10 11.14
N VAL A 22 -10.49 -35.52 10.33
CA VAL A 22 -10.19 -34.91 9.04
C VAL A 22 -10.26 -35.99 7.96
N VAL A 23 -10.99 -35.73 6.88
CA VAL A 23 -11.01 -36.57 5.70
C VAL A 23 -10.12 -35.92 4.63
N PRO A 24 -9.11 -36.64 4.12
CA PRO A 24 -8.31 -36.15 3.00
C PRO A 24 -9.21 -35.86 1.81
N TYR A 25 -8.93 -34.80 1.08
CA TYR A 25 -9.64 -34.48 -0.15
C TYR A 25 -9.12 -35.39 -1.28
N GLU A 26 -10.00 -36.23 -1.77
CA GLU A 26 -9.75 -37.01 -2.99
C GLU A 26 -10.07 -36.14 -4.21
N TRP A 27 -9.05 -35.87 -5.01
CA TRP A 27 -9.21 -35.11 -6.24
C TRP A 27 -10.10 -35.94 -7.19
N GLY A 28 -11.32 -35.46 -7.42
CA GLY A 28 -12.23 -36.03 -8.40
C GLY A 28 -11.71 -35.94 -9.83
N ASP A 29 -12.45 -36.50 -10.76
CA ASP A 29 -12.09 -36.76 -12.16
C ASP A 29 -11.32 -35.63 -12.85
N GLU A 30 -10.32 -36.01 -13.63
CA GLU A 30 -9.43 -35.13 -14.39
C GLU A 30 -10.13 -34.23 -15.42
N GLU A 31 -11.39 -34.53 -15.76
CA GLU A 31 -12.19 -33.82 -16.77
C GLU A 31 -12.52 -32.37 -16.42
N LEU A 32 -12.49 -31.99 -15.10
CA LEU A 32 -12.75 -30.64 -14.62
C LEU A 32 -11.48 -29.80 -14.42
N ARG A 33 -10.33 -30.27 -14.87
CA ARG A 33 -9.05 -29.59 -14.69
C ARG A 33 -8.66 -28.85 -15.98
N PRO A 34 -8.10 -27.65 -15.88
CA PRO A 34 -7.57 -26.94 -17.04
C PRO A 34 -6.53 -27.78 -17.78
N GLY A 35 -6.50 -27.68 -19.10
CA GLY A 35 -5.57 -28.41 -19.95
C GLY A 35 -4.10 -28.10 -19.63
N ALA A 36 -3.18 -28.95 -20.09
CA ALA A 36 -1.76 -28.78 -19.78
C ALA A 36 -1.21 -27.41 -20.25
N LEU A 37 -1.65 -26.95 -21.42
CA LEU A 37 -1.24 -25.65 -21.98
C LEU A 37 -1.83 -24.49 -21.22
N GLU A 38 -3.08 -24.61 -20.76
CA GLU A 38 -3.74 -23.60 -19.93
C GLU A 38 -3.06 -23.47 -18.56
N LYS A 39 -2.74 -24.58 -17.91
CA LYS A 39 -1.96 -24.61 -16.66
C LYS A 39 -0.61 -23.92 -16.82
N GLU A 40 0.08 -24.15 -17.92
CA GLU A 40 1.36 -23.50 -18.19
C GLU A 40 1.19 -21.99 -18.38
N ALA A 41 0.18 -21.54 -19.11
CA ALA A 41 -0.13 -20.13 -19.29
C ALA A 41 -0.49 -19.45 -17.96
N MET A 42 -1.33 -20.09 -17.13
CA MET A 42 -1.69 -19.62 -15.79
C MET A 42 -0.46 -19.52 -14.87
N CYS A 43 0.42 -20.51 -14.90
CA CYS A 43 1.67 -20.49 -14.15
C CYS A 43 2.57 -19.31 -14.55
N ARG A 44 2.72 -19.07 -15.85
CA ARG A 44 3.52 -17.93 -16.35
C ARG A 44 2.91 -16.62 -15.91
N ASN A 45 1.63 -16.42 -16.16
CA ASN A 45 0.93 -15.19 -15.75
C ASN A 45 1.05 -14.93 -14.25
N LEU A 46 0.85 -15.94 -13.42
CA LEU A 46 0.93 -15.78 -11.97
C LEU A 46 2.35 -15.37 -11.49
N LYS A 47 3.39 -15.93 -12.10
CA LYS A 47 4.78 -15.56 -11.85
C LYS A 47 5.09 -14.13 -12.27
N ASP A 48 4.59 -13.72 -13.43
CA ASP A 48 4.78 -12.37 -13.95
C ASP A 48 4.12 -11.32 -13.04
N VAL A 49 2.84 -11.55 -12.68
CA VAL A 49 2.12 -10.65 -11.76
C VAL A 49 2.75 -10.63 -10.38
N TYR A 50 3.23 -11.77 -9.87
CA TYR A 50 3.95 -11.83 -8.60
C TYR A 50 5.28 -11.07 -8.64
N THR A 51 6.00 -11.14 -9.75
CA THR A 51 7.23 -10.37 -9.95
C THR A 51 6.95 -8.86 -9.94
N ILE A 52 5.87 -8.43 -10.61
CA ILE A 52 5.41 -7.03 -10.57
C ILE A 52 5.06 -6.63 -9.13
N TYR A 53 4.32 -7.49 -8.41
CA TYR A 53 3.96 -7.25 -7.00
C TYR A 53 5.19 -7.03 -6.12
N LEU A 54 6.24 -7.83 -6.27
CA LEU A 54 7.49 -7.69 -5.52
C LEU A 54 8.24 -6.39 -5.85
N ASN A 55 8.18 -5.94 -7.10
CA ASN A 55 8.82 -4.71 -7.53
C ASN A 55 8.10 -3.46 -6.98
N GLU A 56 6.76 -3.50 -6.95
CA GLU A 56 5.93 -2.41 -6.41
C GLU A 56 5.86 -2.42 -4.87
N ASN A 57 6.27 -3.51 -4.22
CA ASN A 57 6.24 -3.67 -2.77
C ASN A 57 7.63 -4.03 -2.20
N PRO A 58 8.51 -3.05 -1.95
CA PRO A 58 9.86 -3.30 -1.45
C PRO A 58 9.92 -4.02 -0.09
N ARG A 59 8.81 -4.03 0.66
CA ARG A 59 8.69 -4.71 1.96
C ARG A 59 8.25 -6.16 1.84
N ALA A 60 7.83 -6.62 0.66
CA ALA A 60 7.44 -8.00 0.44
C ALA A 60 8.66 -8.93 0.53
N SER A 61 8.46 -10.10 1.15
CA SER A 61 9.53 -11.10 1.27
C SER A 61 9.87 -11.68 -0.10
N ARG A 62 11.16 -11.76 -0.38
CA ARG A 62 11.70 -12.37 -1.61
C ARG A 62 12.33 -13.75 -1.36
N SER A 63 12.16 -14.29 -0.16
CA SER A 63 12.84 -15.52 0.28
C SER A 63 12.56 -16.74 -0.59
N ASP A 64 11.37 -16.84 -1.17
CA ASP A 64 10.96 -18.01 -1.95
C ASP A 64 10.85 -17.72 -3.47
N LEU A 65 11.43 -16.62 -3.94
CA LEU A 65 11.34 -16.23 -5.36
C LEU A 65 11.89 -17.30 -6.30
N GLU A 66 13.02 -17.89 -5.98
CA GLU A 66 13.62 -18.97 -6.79
C GLU A 66 12.73 -20.21 -6.83
N LYS A 67 12.14 -20.56 -5.71
CA LYS A 67 11.15 -21.65 -5.64
C LYS A 67 9.94 -21.38 -6.50
N ILE A 68 9.40 -20.16 -6.41
CA ILE A 68 8.23 -19.73 -7.19
C ILE A 68 8.56 -19.78 -8.68
N GLN A 69 9.71 -19.26 -9.09
CA GLN A 69 10.13 -19.30 -10.50
C GLN A 69 10.34 -20.72 -11.03
N GLY A 70 10.88 -21.63 -10.22
CA GLY A 70 11.11 -23.03 -10.59
C GLY A 70 9.85 -23.92 -10.57
N MET A 71 8.74 -23.46 -9.96
CA MET A 71 7.55 -24.29 -9.76
C MET A 71 6.73 -24.44 -11.05
N LYS A 72 6.35 -25.69 -11.37
CA LYS A 72 5.54 -26.01 -12.54
C LYS A 72 4.12 -26.44 -12.19
N ASP A 73 3.89 -26.81 -10.96
CA ASP A 73 2.58 -27.23 -10.46
C ASP A 73 1.76 -25.97 -10.11
N LEU A 74 0.66 -25.73 -10.82
CA LEU A 74 -0.19 -24.57 -10.65
C LEU A 74 -0.79 -24.50 -9.24
N GLY A 75 -1.23 -25.63 -8.68
CA GLY A 75 -1.83 -25.69 -7.36
C GLY A 75 -0.85 -25.28 -6.26
N LYS A 76 0.35 -25.87 -6.28
CA LYS A 76 1.42 -25.53 -5.33
C LYS A 76 1.92 -24.11 -5.53
N LEU A 77 2.00 -23.63 -6.77
CA LEU A 77 2.39 -22.26 -7.09
C LEU A 77 1.39 -21.25 -6.50
N THR A 78 0.10 -21.48 -6.73
CA THR A 78 -0.98 -20.63 -6.24
C THR A 78 -0.97 -20.58 -4.71
N ASP A 79 -0.86 -21.72 -4.05
CA ASP A 79 -0.80 -21.81 -2.59
C ASP A 79 0.43 -21.11 -2.03
N LEU A 80 1.60 -21.29 -2.64
CA LEU A 80 2.84 -20.65 -2.20
C LEU A 80 2.77 -19.12 -2.34
N ILE A 81 2.26 -18.63 -3.46
CA ILE A 81 2.08 -17.20 -3.67
C ILE A 81 1.07 -16.61 -2.68
N ALA A 82 -0.06 -17.32 -2.44
CA ALA A 82 -1.07 -16.88 -1.46
C ALA A 82 -0.51 -16.73 -0.05
N MET A 83 0.50 -17.52 0.33
CA MET A 83 1.18 -17.38 1.62
C MET A 83 1.98 -16.07 1.74
N HIS A 84 2.50 -15.56 0.63
CA HIS A 84 3.37 -14.38 0.60
C HIS A 84 2.63 -13.05 0.37
N ILE A 85 1.37 -13.12 -0.05
CA ILE A 85 0.55 -11.91 -0.24
C ILE A 85 0.02 -11.44 1.12
N ASN A 86 0.06 -10.13 1.32
CA ASN A 86 -0.57 -9.53 2.50
C ASN A 86 -2.08 -9.45 2.32
N MET A 87 -2.80 -10.42 2.87
CA MET A 87 -4.26 -10.49 2.83
C MET A 87 -4.85 -10.85 4.20
N GLY A 88 -6.12 -10.50 4.41
CA GLY A 88 -6.86 -10.86 5.61
C GLY A 88 -7.05 -12.37 5.80
N PHE A 89 -7.34 -12.78 7.03
CA PHE A 89 -7.54 -14.19 7.38
C PHE A 89 -8.68 -14.82 6.58
N ASP A 90 -9.81 -14.12 6.44
CA ASP A 90 -10.99 -14.63 5.74
C ASP A 90 -10.68 -15.00 4.28
N LYS A 91 -9.98 -14.12 3.57
CA LYS A 91 -9.56 -14.39 2.19
C LYS A 91 -8.57 -15.56 2.07
N ARG A 92 -7.69 -15.73 3.06
CA ARG A 92 -6.79 -16.89 3.10
C ARG A 92 -7.57 -18.19 3.28
N GLN A 93 -8.61 -18.14 4.11
CA GLN A 93 -9.47 -19.29 4.36
C GLN A 93 -10.28 -19.64 3.11
N GLU A 94 -10.85 -18.65 2.42
CA GLU A 94 -11.55 -18.85 1.16
C GLU A 94 -10.67 -19.54 0.11
N ILE A 95 -9.41 -19.08 -0.04
CA ILE A 95 -8.45 -19.71 -0.97
C ILE A 95 -8.13 -21.15 -0.54
N LEU A 96 -8.00 -21.39 0.77
CA LEU A 96 -7.73 -22.72 1.30
C LEU A 96 -8.88 -23.69 1.06
N GLU A 97 -10.12 -23.22 1.22
CA GLU A 97 -11.33 -24.01 0.99
C GLU A 97 -11.67 -24.20 -0.48
N CYS A 98 -11.17 -23.32 -1.35
CA CYS A 98 -11.40 -23.42 -2.79
C CYS A 98 -10.66 -24.62 -3.38
N LEU A 99 -11.42 -25.66 -3.75
CA LEU A 99 -10.89 -26.91 -4.32
C LEU A 99 -10.69 -26.80 -5.82
N ASP A 100 -11.51 -26.00 -6.50
CA ASP A 100 -11.36 -25.70 -7.92
C ASP A 100 -10.05 -24.95 -8.18
N LEU A 101 -9.21 -25.51 -9.03
CA LEU A 101 -7.87 -25.00 -9.31
C LEU A 101 -7.90 -23.71 -10.14
N GLU A 102 -8.82 -23.61 -11.08
CA GLU A 102 -9.00 -22.45 -11.94
C GLU A 102 -9.54 -21.26 -11.15
N LEU A 103 -10.60 -21.49 -10.39
CA LEU A 103 -11.19 -20.47 -9.53
C LEU A 103 -10.17 -19.99 -8.48
N ARG A 104 -9.41 -20.89 -7.88
CA ARG A 104 -8.37 -20.53 -6.91
C ARG A 104 -7.25 -19.70 -7.53
N TYR A 105 -6.85 -20.03 -8.77
CA TYR A 105 -5.91 -19.23 -9.53
C TYR A 105 -6.46 -17.82 -9.79
N GLU A 106 -7.71 -17.72 -10.25
CA GLU A 106 -8.37 -16.42 -10.48
C GLU A 106 -8.44 -15.57 -9.21
N MET A 107 -8.80 -16.16 -8.09
CA MET A 107 -8.81 -15.46 -6.78
C MET A 107 -7.45 -14.90 -6.44
N VAL A 108 -6.39 -15.70 -6.53
CA VAL A 108 -5.03 -15.26 -6.17
C VAL A 108 -4.49 -14.23 -7.17
N ALA A 109 -4.70 -14.43 -8.46
CA ALA A 109 -4.30 -13.49 -9.51
C ALA A 109 -5.04 -12.15 -9.36
N GLY A 110 -6.33 -12.17 -9.05
CA GLY A 110 -7.14 -10.99 -8.78
C GLY A 110 -6.65 -10.22 -7.55
N ILE A 111 -6.35 -10.91 -6.45
CA ILE A 111 -5.81 -10.28 -5.24
C ILE A 111 -4.45 -9.65 -5.52
N LEU A 112 -3.54 -10.35 -6.21
CA LEU A 112 -2.24 -9.81 -6.60
C LEU A 112 -2.37 -8.55 -7.44
N THR A 113 -3.21 -8.58 -8.46
CA THR A 113 -3.45 -7.44 -9.35
C THR A 113 -3.98 -6.24 -8.58
N ASN A 114 -4.91 -6.46 -7.65
CA ASN A 114 -5.44 -5.41 -6.79
C ASN A 114 -4.35 -4.83 -5.88
N GLU A 115 -3.49 -5.65 -5.27
CA GLU A 115 -2.39 -5.18 -4.42
C GLU A 115 -1.36 -4.35 -5.22
N VAL A 116 -1.04 -4.77 -6.46
CA VAL A 116 -0.19 -3.98 -7.37
C VAL A 116 -0.80 -2.62 -7.65
N ASN A 117 -2.10 -2.57 -7.98
CA ASN A 117 -2.80 -1.32 -8.27
C ASN A 117 -2.85 -0.41 -7.04
N LEU A 118 -3.15 -0.95 -5.86
CA LEU A 118 -3.14 -0.20 -4.60
C LEU A 118 -1.75 0.36 -4.28
N SER A 119 -0.68 -0.40 -4.51
CA SER A 119 0.69 0.05 -4.29
C SER A 119 1.05 1.22 -5.22
N ARG A 120 0.68 1.14 -6.51
CA ARG A 120 0.88 2.23 -7.47
C ARG A 120 0.12 3.51 -7.08
N ILE A 121 -1.12 3.36 -6.65
CA ILE A 121 -1.93 4.49 -6.18
C ILE A 121 -1.28 5.13 -4.94
N ARG A 122 -0.89 4.33 -3.95
CA ARG A 122 -0.20 4.81 -2.74
C ARG A 122 1.08 5.57 -3.06
N GLU A 123 1.90 5.04 -3.95
CA GLU A 123 3.15 5.70 -4.35
C GLU A 123 2.88 7.00 -5.12
N GLY A 124 1.85 7.04 -5.96
CA GLY A 124 1.40 8.27 -6.62
C GLY A 124 0.99 9.36 -5.63
N TYR A 125 0.21 9.04 -4.61
CA TYR A 125 -0.16 9.98 -3.55
C TYR A 125 1.03 10.41 -2.70
N ARG A 126 1.90 9.48 -2.33
CA ARG A 126 3.11 9.78 -1.56
C ARG A 126 4.02 10.77 -2.27
N ARG A 127 4.19 10.61 -3.59
CA ARG A 127 4.95 11.53 -4.42
C ARG A 127 4.32 12.93 -4.44
N LYS A 128 3.00 13.03 -4.65
CA LYS A 128 2.28 14.31 -4.61
C LYS A 128 2.42 15.03 -3.28
N VAL A 129 2.25 14.31 -2.17
CA VAL A 129 2.42 14.87 -0.82
C VAL A 129 3.84 15.36 -0.62
N LYS A 130 4.85 14.59 -1.05
CA LYS A 130 6.25 15.00 -0.97
C LYS A 130 6.52 16.27 -1.77
N GLU A 131 6.06 16.34 -3.01
CA GLU A 131 6.19 17.53 -3.87
C GLU A 131 5.57 18.78 -3.23
N GLU A 132 4.40 18.65 -2.60
CA GLU A 132 3.74 19.77 -1.92
C GLU A 132 4.48 20.20 -0.66
N VAL A 133 5.00 19.24 0.14
CA VAL A 133 5.84 19.53 1.30
C VAL A 133 7.12 20.24 0.89
N ASP A 134 7.81 19.74 -0.13
CA ASP A 134 9.04 20.35 -0.65
C ASP A 134 8.80 21.77 -1.15
N LYS A 135 7.67 22.01 -1.83
CA LYS A 135 7.25 23.35 -2.28
C LYS A 135 7.00 24.30 -1.10
N ASN A 136 6.24 23.86 -0.11
CA ASN A 136 5.95 24.66 1.08
C ASN A 136 7.21 25.00 1.89
N GLN A 137 8.14 24.05 2.02
CA GLN A 137 9.43 24.30 2.66
C GLN A 137 10.25 25.34 1.89
N LYS A 138 10.28 25.25 0.56
CA LYS A 138 10.96 26.22 -0.30
C LYS A 138 10.35 27.62 -0.17
N GLU A 139 9.02 27.74 -0.17
CA GLU A 139 8.32 29.01 0.03
C GLU A 139 8.64 29.61 1.41
N TYR A 140 8.60 28.79 2.45
CA TYR A 140 8.97 29.24 3.80
C TYR A 140 10.40 29.78 3.85
N PHE A 141 11.35 29.03 3.29
CA PHE A 141 12.76 29.44 3.23
C PHE A 141 12.95 30.75 2.48
N LEU A 142 12.29 30.92 1.33
CA LEU A 142 12.35 32.16 0.56
C LEU A 142 11.75 33.36 1.32
N ARG A 143 10.64 33.16 2.04
CA ARG A 143 10.05 34.20 2.90
C ARG A 143 10.99 34.64 4.02
N GLU A 144 11.64 33.68 4.68
CA GLU A 144 12.62 33.99 5.72
C GLU A 144 13.86 34.70 5.15
N GLN A 145 14.35 34.30 3.98
CA GLN A 145 15.42 35.06 3.30
C GLN A 145 14.99 36.49 2.97
N MET A 146 13.79 36.70 2.44
CA MET A 146 13.28 38.04 2.14
C MET A 146 13.19 38.89 3.41
N LYS A 147 12.78 38.30 4.55
CA LYS A 147 12.73 39.00 5.84
C LYS A 147 14.11 39.45 6.30
N VAL A 148 15.13 38.56 6.20
CA VAL A 148 16.53 38.91 6.52
C VAL A 148 17.04 40.04 5.63
N ILE A 149 16.81 39.95 4.32
CA ILE A 149 17.23 40.97 3.35
C ILE A 149 16.57 42.31 3.65
N ARG A 150 15.26 42.33 3.95
CA ARG A 150 14.56 43.57 4.34
C ARG A 150 15.16 44.20 5.61
N ASN A 151 15.47 43.38 6.60
CA ASN A 151 16.09 43.85 7.83
C ASN A 151 17.50 44.46 7.59
N GLU A 152 18.30 43.82 6.73
CA GLU A 152 19.65 44.31 6.35
C GLU A 152 19.62 45.59 5.50
N LEU A 153 18.60 45.73 4.65
CA LEU A 153 18.41 46.97 3.86
C LEU A 153 17.84 48.13 4.62
N GLY A 154 17.53 47.97 5.92
CA GLY A 154 16.96 49.02 6.78
C GLY A 154 15.47 49.26 6.53
N ASP A 155 14.82 48.43 5.69
CA ASP A 155 13.38 48.47 5.39
C ASP A 155 12.56 47.66 6.43
N GLY A 156 13.13 47.50 7.63
CA GLY A 156 12.62 46.59 8.66
C GLY A 156 11.47 47.13 9.51
N ALA A 157 10.98 48.31 9.22
CA ALA A 157 9.70 48.73 9.81
C ALA A 157 8.54 48.17 8.99
N SER A 158 7.73 47.31 9.58
CA SER A 158 6.49 46.82 8.92
C SER A 158 5.58 48.05 8.67
N ALA A 159 4.72 47.92 7.64
CA ALA A 159 3.72 48.98 7.39
C ALA A 159 2.90 49.33 8.65
N GLU A 160 2.77 48.36 9.55
CA GLU A 160 2.12 48.52 10.88
C GLU A 160 2.96 49.35 11.86
N GLU A 161 4.29 49.16 11.92
CA GLU A 161 5.17 49.97 12.75
C GLU A 161 5.25 51.43 12.26
N TYR A 162 5.21 51.65 10.93
CA TYR A 162 5.08 53.00 10.37
C TYR A 162 3.73 53.63 10.73
N GLN A 163 2.63 52.87 10.63
CA GLN A 163 1.31 53.35 11.02
C GLN A 163 1.24 53.73 12.51
N GLU A 164 1.80 52.90 13.35
CA GLU A 164 1.82 53.17 14.81
C GLU A 164 2.68 54.40 15.12
N LYS A 165 3.86 54.52 14.55
CA LYS A 165 4.73 55.66 14.70
C LYS A 165 4.12 56.97 14.16
N TYR A 166 3.42 56.89 13.02
CA TYR A 166 2.71 58.08 12.52
C TYR A 166 1.47 58.42 13.34
N LYS A 167 0.76 57.48 13.90
CA LYS A 167 -0.34 57.73 14.85
C LYS A 167 0.16 58.45 16.10
N GLU A 168 1.25 57.97 16.73
CA GLU A 168 1.86 58.62 17.90
C GLU A 168 2.32 60.05 17.57
N GLN A 169 2.88 60.29 16.39
CA GLN A 169 3.29 61.63 15.99
C GLN A 169 2.08 62.54 15.72
N LEU A 170 0.98 62.04 15.16
CA LEU A 170 -0.26 62.79 14.98
C LEU A 170 -0.92 63.15 16.31
N GLU A 171 -0.90 62.27 17.29
CA GLU A 171 -1.39 62.52 18.66
C GLU A 171 -0.60 63.64 19.37
N GLN A 172 0.73 63.68 19.16
CA GLN A 172 1.59 64.74 19.70
C GLN A 172 1.39 66.12 19.07
N LEU A 173 0.90 66.16 17.82
CA LEU A 173 0.71 67.41 17.10
C LEU A 173 -0.60 68.13 17.41
N SER A 174 -1.46 67.62 18.30
CA SER A 174 -2.74 68.23 18.69
C SER A 174 -3.61 68.69 17.50
N CYS A 175 -3.70 67.88 16.48
CA CYS A 175 -4.46 68.17 15.30
C CYS A 175 -5.97 68.19 15.57
N SER A 176 -6.72 69.01 14.80
CA SER A 176 -8.18 69.04 14.90
C SER A 176 -8.82 67.71 14.42
N GLU A 177 -10.02 67.36 14.91
CA GLU A 177 -10.73 66.11 14.58
C GLU A 177 -10.91 65.85 13.07
N GLU A 178 -10.89 66.88 12.25
CA GLU A 178 -11.02 66.78 10.76
C GLU A 178 -9.80 66.12 10.09
N VAL A 179 -8.67 66.00 10.78
CA VAL A 179 -7.41 65.38 10.24
C VAL A 179 -7.33 63.92 10.57
N TYR A 180 -8.18 63.41 11.46
CA TYR A 180 -8.22 61.99 11.87
C TYR A 180 -9.13 61.10 10.98
N GLN A 181 -9.83 61.63 10.01
CA GLN A 181 -10.60 60.88 8.99
C GLN A 181 -9.75 60.59 7.75
#